data_ec6deb200238d7608410afafcdbd7dfa
#
_entry.id   ec6deb200238d7608410afafcdbd7dfa
#
_cell.length_a   1.000
_cell.length_b   1.000
_cell.length_c   1.000
_cell.angle_alpha   90.00
_cell.angle_beta   90.00
_cell.angle_gamma   90.00
#
_symmetry.space_group_name_H-M   'P 1'
#
loop_
_entity.id
_entity.type
_entity.pdbx_description
1 polymer ?
#
loop_
_entity_poly.entity_id
_entity_poly.type
_entity_poly.pdbx_seq_one_letter_code
_entity_poly.pdbx_strand_id
1 'polypeptide(L)'
;TDFNPGSCPCLNMQFVINLGCLKYRLTPEEVLTAVTLNGAAAIDMADKVGTVEAGKLGDLVIWDAPDLDYICYRFGSNLAKKVIKRGRVM
;
A
#
# COMPACT_ATOMS: atom_id res chain seq x y z
N THR A 1 8.86 -3.52 -0.76
CA THR A 1 9.53 -3.76 -2.06
C THR A 1 10.83 -4.54 -1.94
N ASP A 2 11.36 -4.65 -0.73
CA ASP A 2 12.74 -5.15 -0.52
C ASP A 2 13.77 -4.40 -1.39
N PHE A 3 13.65 -3.08 -1.44
CA PHE A 3 14.51 -2.23 -2.26
C PHE A 3 15.99 -2.51 -1.97
N ASN A 4 16.72 -2.88 -3.01
CA ASN A 4 18.16 -3.14 -2.92
C ASN A 4 18.83 -2.97 -4.30
N PRO A 5 20.12 -2.66 -4.36
CA PRO A 5 20.81 -2.45 -5.64
C PRO A 5 21.04 -3.73 -6.46
N GLY A 6 20.92 -4.90 -5.84
CA GLY A 6 21.20 -6.19 -6.50
C GLY A 6 20.03 -6.73 -7.31
N SER A 7 18.82 -6.72 -6.77
CA SER A 7 17.66 -7.39 -7.37
C SER A 7 16.36 -6.59 -7.43
N CYS A 8 16.23 -5.51 -6.68
CA CYS A 8 14.97 -4.75 -6.65
C CYS A 8 15.19 -3.24 -6.48
N PRO A 9 15.55 -2.52 -7.56
CA PRO A 9 15.72 -1.06 -7.51
C PRO A 9 14.36 -0.33 -7.59
N CYS A 10 13.34 -0.82 -6.92
CA CYS A 10 11.97 -0.29 -6.97
C CYS A 10 11.49 0.14 -5.58
N LEU A 11 11.10 1.41 -5.44
CA LEU A 11 10.51 1.97 -4.22
C LEU A 11 8.97 2.09 -4.32
N ASN A 12 8.37 1.68 -5.44
CA ASN A 12 6.96 1.89 -5.70
C ASN A 12 6.10 0.75 -5.12
N MET A 13 5.41 1.01 -4.01
CA MET A 13 4.51 0.03 -3.38
C MET A 13 3.30 -0.29 -4.26
N GLN A 14 2.81 0.65 -5.08
CA GLN A 14 1.73 0.36 -6.03
C GLN A 14 2.13 -0.70 -7.04
N PHE A 15 3.39 -0.72 -7.47
CA PHE A 15 3.92 -1.79 -8.32
C PHE A 15 3.86 -3.16 -7.62
N VAL A 16 4.17 -3.21 -6.33
CA VAL A 16 4.03 -4.45 -5.53
C VAL A 16 2.57 -4.90 -5.48
N ILE A 17 1.62 -3.98 -5.32
CA ILE A 17 0.18 -4.26 -5.38
C ILE A 17 -0.20 -4.87 -6.74
N ASN A 18 0.25 -4.26 -7.83
CA ASN A 18 -0.02 -4.80 -9.18
C ASN A 18 0.53 -6.22 -9.35
N LEU A 19 1.76 -6.49 -8.91
CA LEU A 19 2.35 -7.83 -8.96
C LEU A 19 1.59 -8.85 -8.10
N GLY A 20 1.11 -8.42 -6.93
CA GLY A 20 0.27 -9.25 -6.06
C GLY A 20 -0.94 -9.81 -6.79
N CYS A 21 -1.64 -8.97 -7.54
CA CYS A 21 -2.77 -9.39 -8.35
C CYS A 21 -2.36 -10.19 -9.59
N LEU A 22 -1.36 -9.72 -10.35
CA LEU A 22 -0.99 -10.30 -11.64
C LEU A 22 -0.22 -11.62 -11.52
N LYS A 23 0.73 -11.69 -10.59
CA LYS A 23 1.64 -12.83 -10.46
C LYS A 23 1.19 -13.82 -9.38
N TYR A 24 0.77 -13.30 -8.24
CA TYR A 24 0.35 -14.13 -7.11
C TYR A 24 -1.15 -14.42 -7.10
N ARG A 25 -1.91 -13.83 -8.03
CA ARG A 25 -3.36 -14.03 -8.20
C ARG A 25 -4.17 -13.72 -6.95
N LEU A 26 -3.70 -12.78 -6.15
CA LEU A 26 -4.44 -12.26 -5.01
C LEU A 26 -5.59 -11.39 -5.49
N THR A 27 -6.69 -11.37 -4.75
CA THR A 27 -7.75 -10.38 -4.97
C THR A 27 -7.26 -8.98 -4.56
N PRO A 28 -7.87 -7.90 -5.04
CA PRO A 28 -7.55 -6.54 -4.60
C PRO A 28 -7.59 -6.36 -3.08
N GLU A 29 -8.57 -6.96 -2.40
CA GLU A 29 -8.72 -6.92 -0.95
C GLU A 29 -7.58 -7.66 -0.24
N GLU A 30 -7.21 -8.83 -0.73
CA GLU A 30 -6.11 -9.62 -0.18
C GLU A 30 -4.78 -8.89 -0.30
N VAL A 31 -4.48 -8.33 -1.48
CA VAL A 31 -3.21 -7.62 -1.67
C VAL A 31 -3.18 -6.33 -0.86
N LEU A 32 -4.29 -5.59 -0.76
CA LEU A 32 -4.35 -4.39 0.07
C LEU A 32 -4.14 -4.73 1.55
N THR A 33 -4.77 -5.79 2.04
CA THR A 33 -4.55 -6.28 3.41
C THR A 33 -3.08 -6.66 3.63
N ALA A 34 -2.45 -7.33 2.66
CA ALA A 34 -1.05 -7.72 2.74
C ALA A 34 -0.10 -6.51 2.88
N VAL A 35 -0.30 -5.45 2.07
CA VAL A 35 0.59 -4.27 2.10
C VAL A 35 0.26 -3.27 3.21
N THR A 36 -0.84 -3.42 3.92
CA THR A 36 -1.25 -2.55 5.03
C THR A 36 -1.20 -3.26 6.37
N LEU A 37 -2.26 -3.98 6.74
CA LEU A 37 -2.38 -4.63 8.05
C LEU A 37 -1.32 -5.71 8.27
N ASN A 38 -1.13 -6.61 7.32
CA ASN A 38 -0.15 -7.69 7.46
C ASN A 38 1.29 -7.13 7.45
N GLY A 39 1.56 -6.13 6.62
CA GLY A 39 2.84 -5.43 6.62
C GLY A 39 3.13 -4.75 7.96
N ALA A 40 2.12 -4.09 8.56
CA ALA A 40 2.24 -3.49 9.88
C ALA A 40 2.49 -4.56 10.97
N ALA A 41 1.76 -5.69 10.90
CA ALA A 41 1.94 -6.80 11.84
C ALA A 41 3.35 -7.42 11.74
N ALA A 42 3.89 -7.54 10.53
CA ALA A 42 5.23 -8.09 10.30
C ALA A 42 6.36 -7.29 10.97
N ILE A 43 6.13 -6.01 11.22
CA ILE A 43 7.08 -5.13 11.93
C ILE A 43 6.60 -4.74 13.33
N ASP A 44 5.65 -5.48 13.89
CA ASP A 44 5.08 -5.27 15.23
C ASP A 44 4.49 -3.86 15.45
N MET A 45 3.78 -3.34 14.44
CA MET A 45 3.16 -2.01 14.47
C MET A 45 1.65 -2.02 14.16
N ALA A 46 1.01 -3.19 14.15
CA ALA A 46 -0.43 -3.29 13.81
C ALA A 46 -1.36 -2.60 14.82
N ASP A 47 -0.90 -2.35 16.04
CA ASP A 47 -1.59 -1.55 17.04
C ASP A 47 -1.62 -0.04 16.72
N LYS A 48 -0.68 0.43 15.88
CA LYS A 48 -0.47 1.85 15.57
C LYS A 48 -0.84 2.25 14.15
N VAL A 49 -0.68 1.34 13.19
CA VAL A 49 -0.90 1.59 11.75
C VAL A 49 -1.49 0.35 11.07
N GLY A 50 -1.74 0.43 9.77
CA GLY A 50 -2.19 -0.68 8.93
C GLY A 50 -3.70 -0.74 8.71
N THR A 51 -4.49 -0.09 9.55
CA THR A 51 -5.95 0.06 9.38
C THR A 51 -6.41 1.47 9.70
N VAL A 52 -7.57 1.86 9.20
CA VAL A 52 -8.19 3.15 9.49
C VAL A 52 -9.12 2.99 10.69
N GLU A 53 -8.60 3.24 11.88
CA GLU A 53 -9.31 3.06 13.14
C GLU A 53 -9.01 4.22 14.10
N ALA A 54 -9.99 4.57 14.94
CA ALA A 54 -9.78 5.54 16.01
C ALA A 54 -8.65 5.09 16.96
N GLY A 55 -7.78 6.00 17.34
CA GLY A 55 -6.64 5.71 18.21
C GLY A 55 -5.35 5.32 17.48
N LYS A 56 -5.41 5.05 16.18
CA LYS A 56 -4.21 4.80 15.36
C LYS A 56 -3.63 6.08 14.77
N LEU A 57 -2.40 6.00 14.30
CA LEU A 57 -1.74 7.12 13.63
C LEU A 57 -2.49 7.48 12.33
N GLY A 58 -2.65 8.77 12.08
CA GLY A 58 -3.25 9.28 10.85
C GLY A 58 -2.28 9.20 9.66
N ASP A 59 -1.86 7.98 9.32
CA ASP A 59 -1.00 7.67 8.18
C ASP A 59 -1.89 7.09 7.06
N LEU A 60 -2.21 7.92 6.07
CA LEU A 60 -3.21 7.61 5.05
C LEU A 60 -2.70 7.96 3.66
N VAL A 61 -3.17 7.23 2.66
CA VAL A 61 -3.01 7.58 1.24
C VAL A 61 -4.39 7.78 0.64
N ILE A 62 -4.59 8.91 -0.02
CA ILE A 62 -5.78 9.18 -0.83
C ILE A 62 -5.41 8.86 -2.27
N TRP A 63 -6.14 7.95 -2.87
CA TRP A 63 -5.90 7.50 -4.23
C TRP A 63 -6.73 8.27 -5.24
N ASP A 64 -6.14 8.57 -6.38
CA ASP A 64 -6.83 9.08 -7.56
C ASP A 64 -7.36 7.89 -8.39
N ALA A 65 -8.32 7.19 -7.81
CA ALA A 65 -8.89 5.98 -8.36
C ALA A 65 -10.35 5.83 -7.90
N PRO A 66 -11.24 5.30 -8.73
CA PRO A 66 -12.64 5.10 -8.37
C PRO A 66 -12.84 3.93 -7.40
N ASP A 67 -11.96 2.93 -7.42
CA ASP A 67 -12.06 1.71 -6.62
C ASP A 67 -10.70 0.99 -6.48
N LEU A 68 -10.68 -0.13 -5.74
CA LEU A 68 -9.49 -0.94 -5.54
C LEU A 68 -9.05 -1.65 -6.81
N ASP A 69 -9.98 -2.11 -7.61
CA ASP A 69 -9.68 -2.81 -8.87
C ASP A 69 -8.85 -1.92 -9.79
N TYR A 70 -9.18 -0.64 -9.86
CA TYR A 70 -8.44 0.33 -10.66
C TYR A 70 -6.99 0.50 -10.18
N ILE A 71 -6.76 0.55 -8.86
CA ILE A 71 -5.42 0.65 -8.28
C ILE A 71 -4.59 -0.58 -8.65
N CYS A 72 -5.18 -1.77 -8.54
CA CYS A 72 -4.53 -3.04 -8.86
C CYS A 72 -4.27 -3.22 -10.35
N TYR A 73 -5.17 -2.71 -11.21
CA TYR A 73 -5.08 -2.81 -12.67
C TYR A 73 -4.11 -1.81 -13.27
N ARG A 74 -4.08 -0.57 -12.78
CA ARG A 74 -3.31 0.53 -13.40
C ARG A 74 -1.82 0.37 -13.15
N PHE A 75 -1.16 -0.23 -14.11
CA PHE A 75 0.28 -0.52 -14.06
C PHE A 75 1.13 0.69 -14.47
N GLY A 76 2.22 0.91 -13.72
CA GLY A 76 3.21 1.93 -14.10
C GLY A 76 2.80 3.39 -13.83
N SER A 77 1.66 3.63 -13.19
CA SER A 77 1.20 4.97 -12.81
C SER A 77 1.34 5.18 -11.30
N ASN A 78 1.54 6.42 -10.88
CA ASN A 78 1.42 6.80 -9.48
C ASN A 78 0.03 7.39 -9.24
N LEU A 79 -0.82 6.65 -8.56
CA LEU A 79 -2.18 7.06 -8.24
C LEU A 79 -2.31 7.66 -6.83
N ALA A 80 -1.23 7.79 -6.07
CA ALA A 80 -1.26 8.45 -4.77
C ALA A 80 -1.49 9.97 -4.96
N LYS A 81 -2.72 10.42 -4.76
CA LYS A 81 -3.10 11.83 -4.92
C LYS A 81 -2.65 12.69 -3.75
N LYS A 82 -2.79 12.18 -2.53
CA LYS A 82 -2.33 12.83 -1.30
C LYS A 82 -1.79 11.78 -0.34
N VAL A 83 -0.72 12.14 0.34
CA VAL A 83 -0.17 11.36 1.44
C VAL A 83 -0.36 12.18 2.71
N ILE A 84 -0.91 11.54 3.74
CA ILE A 84 -1.09 12.13 5.07
C ILE A 84 -0.20 11.35 6.01
N LYS A 85 0.64 12.06 6.74
CA LYS A 85 1.55 11.49 7.73
C LYS A 85 1.29 12.10 9.08
N ARG A 86 0.91 11.27 10.06
CA ARG A 86 0.53 11.72 11.42
C ARG A 86 -0.51 12.85 11.40
N GLY A 87 -1.51 12.72 10.52
CA GLY A 87 -2.59 13.69 10.37
C GLY A 87 -2.23 14.96 9.58
N ARG A 88 -1.01 15.05 9.01
CA ARG A 88 -0.58 16.21 8.19
C ARG A 88 -0.45 15.80 6.73
N VAL A 89 -0.99 16.63 5.84
CA VAL A 89 -0.80 16.45 4.39
C VAL A 89 0.65 16.77 4.04
N MET A 90 1.26 15.85 3.33
CA MET A 90 2.65 15.94 2.86
C MET A 90 2.72 16.70 1.54
#